data_a6a720aca935892340351c2de6edf3f3
#
_entry.id   a6a720aca935892340351c2de6edf3f3
#
_cell.length_a   1.000
_cell.length_b   1.000
_cell.length_c   1.000
_cell.angle_alpha   90.00
_cell.angle_beta   90.00
_cell.angle_gamma   90.00
#
_symmetry.space_group_name_H-M   'P 1'
#
loop_
_entity.id
_entity.type
_entity.pdbx_description
1 polymer ?
#
loop_
_entity_poly.entity_id
_entity_poly.type
_entity_poly.pdbx_seq_one_letter_code
_entity_poly.pdbx_strand_id
1 'polypeptide(L)'
;NGDDALWKGELLATYFKKNSQLLAMYKGNNIGEDLEAELRSFDGDDYARTINLTGIEMPSAPGIAKRYYYFNRSNSLTFNNIYRLGKDVNLGINLGGLSDRDRRNNQSFIHNLLPDGTYRSIVERISAKLHKEIGYGDLALVKNSDKQYVKESLTFDYSSFVGTNRIENEGNILQS
;
A
#
# COMPACT_ATOMS: atom_id res chain seq x y z
N ASN A 1 21.72 -6.60 7.51
CA ASN A 1 21.79 -6.62 8.98
C ASN A 1 20.39 -6.37 9.50
N GLY A 2 19.69 -7.45 9.80
CA GLY A 2 18.29 -7.39 10.20
C GLY A 2 18.16 -7.58 11.71
N ASP A 3 18.49 -6.55 12.48
CA ASP A 3 18.26 -6.52 13.93
C ASP A 3 17.01 -5.72 14.31
N ASP A 4 16.18 -5.34 13.35
CA ASP A 4 14.89 -4.71 13.65
C ASP A 4 13.90 -5.77 14.15
N ALA A 5 13.43 -5.61 15.38
CA ALA A 5 12.38 -6.46 15.92
C ALA A 5 11.15 -6.42 15.01
N LEU A 6 10.64 -7.59 14.65
CA LEU A 6 9.41 -7.70 13.87
C LEU A 6 8.22 -7.33 14.75
N TRP A 7 7.34 -6.48 14.25
CA TRP A 7 6.17 -6.04 14.98
C TRP A 7 4.95 -5.87 14.09
N LYS A 8 3.79 -6.06 14.68
CA LYS A 8 2.48 -5.74 14.13
C LYS A 8 1.64 -5.17 15.26
N GLY A 9 0.94 -4.08 15.01
CA GLY A 9 0.05 -3.43 15.96
C GLY A 9 -1.24 -2.99 15.29
N GLU A 10 -2.35 -3.18 15.98
CA GLU A 10 -3.68 -2.73 15.55
C GLU A 10 -4.37 -2.08 16.75
N LEU A 11 -4.97 -0.91 16.53
CA LEU A 11 -5.75 -0.20 17.52
C LEU A 11 -7.07 0.22 16.90
N LEU A 12 -8.17 -0.13 17.55
CA LEU A 12 -9.51 0.27 17.17
C LEU A 12 -10.14 1.09 18.29
N ALA A 13 -10.59 2.29 17.97
CA ALA A 13 -11.35 3.16 18.85
C ALA A 13 -12.76 3.39 18.29
N THR A 14 -13.76 3.19 19.12
CA THR A 14 -15.16 3.41 18.77
C THR A 14 -15.83 4.33 19.78
N TYR A 15 -16.63 5.26 19.31
CA TYR A 15 -17.40 6.13 20.16
C TYR A 15 -18.81 6.29 19.60
N PHE A 16 -19.81 6.03 20.43
CA PHE A 16 -21.22 6.10 20.06
C PHE A 16 -21.95 7.09 20.97
N LYS A 17 -22.62 8.03 20.34
CA LYS A 17 -23.52 8.98 20.98
C LYS A 17 -24.82 9.05 20.18
N LYS A 18 -25.89 9.60 20.75
CA LYS A 18 -27.21 9.70 20.13
C LYS A 18 -27.18 10.25 18.68
N ASN A 19 -26.30 11.23 18.42
CA ASN A 19 -26.21 11.93 17.13
C ASN A 19 -24.84 11.79 16.45
N SER A 20 -23.94 10.94 16.96
CA SER A 20 -22.61 10.77 16.39
C SER A 20 -22.12 9.35 16.61
N GLN A 21 -21.55 8.77 15.56
CA GLN A 21 -20.86 7.48 15.60
C GLN A 21 -19.48 7.69 15.02
N LEU A 22 -18.47 7.36 15.81
CA LEU A 22 -17.08 7.48 15.43
C LEU A 22 -16.41 6.10 15.46
N LEU A 23 -15.65 5.81 14.41
CA LEU A 23 -14.74 4.70 14.31
C LEU A 23 -13.38 5.24 13.89
N ALA A 24 -12.33 4.94 14.65
CA ALA A 24 -10.96 5.24 14.26
C ALA A 24 -10.12 3.98 14.39
N MET A 25 -9.32 3.68 13.39
CA MET A 25 -8.47 2.51 13.37
C MET A 25 -7.05 2.88 12.94
N TYR A 26 -6.08 2.41 13.70
CA TYR A 26 -4.68 2.45 13.35
C TYR A 26 -4.16 1.04 13.15
N LYS A 27 -3.37 0.83 12.09
CA LYS A 27 -2.62 -0.40 11.86
C LYS A 27 -1.20 -0.05 11.50
N GLY A 28 -0.27 -0.86 12.00
CA GLY A 28 1.14 -0.73 11.63
C GLY A 28 1.86 -2.05 11.70
N ASN A 29 2.82 -2.25 10.80
CA ASN A 29 3.64 -3.45 10.78
C ASN A 29 4.98 -3.25 10.06
N ASN A 30 5.93 -4.18 10.34
CA ASN A 30 7.15 -4.37 9.57
C ASN A 30 7.39 -5.84 9.19
N ILE A 31 6.32 -6.63 9.13
CA ILE A 31 6.34 -8.09 8.89
C ILE A 31 5.98 -8.47 7.45
N GLY A 32 5.93 -7.53 6.52
CA GLY A 32 5.60 -7.79 5.12
C GLY A 32 4.10 -7.83 4.81
N GLU A 33 3.22 -7.37 5.71
CA GLU A 33 1.80 -7.22 5.41
C GLU A 33 1.53 -5.90 4.68
N ASP A 34 0.73 -6.00 3.63
CA ASP A 34 0.33 -4.88 2.79
C ASP A 34 -0.97 -4.26 3.32
N LEU A 35 -0.85 -3.05 3.89
CA LEU A 35 -2.01 -2.32 4.41
C LEU A 35 -2.75 -1.51 3.33
N GLU A 36 -2.22 -1.40 2.11
CA GLU A 36 -2.86 -0.65 1.04
C GLU A 36 -4.18 -1.31 0.60
N ALA A 37 -4.20 -2.63 0.50
CA ALA A 37 -5.40 -3.37 0.14
C ALA A 37 -6.53 -3.19 1.17
N GLU A 38 -6.17 -3.10 2.46
CA GLU A 38 -7.14 -2.89 3.53
C GLU A 38 -7.67 -1.44 3.57
N LEU A 39 -6.83 -0.46 3.25
CA LEU A 39 -7.25 0.93 3.17
C LEU A 39 -8.37 1.13 2.15
N ARG A 40 -8.32 0.40 1.04
CA ARG A 40 -9.31 0.45 -0.05
C ARG A 40 -10.61 -0.30 0.23
N SER A 41 -10.60 -1.30 1.12
CA SER A 41 -11.78 -2.13 1.38
C SER A 41 -12.89 -1.42 2.15
N PHE A 42 -12.61 -0.24 2.72
CA PHE A 42 -13.62 0.59 3.39
C PHE A 42 -14.39 1.50 2.42
N ASP A 43 -13.87 1.70 1.21
CA ASP A 43 -14.53 2.46 0.17
C ASP A 43 -15.21 1.46 -0.78
N GLY A 44 -16.52 1.37 -0.72
CA GLY A 44 -17.33 0.36 -1.44
C GLY A 44 -17.40 0.55 -2.96
N ASP A 45 -16.59 1.42 -3.54
CA ASP A 45 -16.45 1.59 -4.97
C ASP A 45 -15.05 1.13 -5.43
N ASP A 46 -15.04 0.20 -6.38
CA ASP A 46 -13.88 -0.40 -7.07
C ASP A 46 -12.98 0.62 -7.79
N TYR A 47 -12.36 1.53 -7.07
CA TYR A 47 -11.24 2.29 -7.60
C TYR A 47 -9.93 1.51 -7.43
N ALA A 48 -9.83 0.39 -8.13
CA ALA A 48 -8.53 -0.23 -8.40
C ALA A 48 -7.70 0.69 -9.32
N ARG A 49 -7.16 1.77 -8.79
CA ARG A 49 -6.08 2.50 -9.45
C ARG A 49 -4.82 1.65 -9.35
N THR A 50 -4.61 0.80 -10.35
CA THR A 50 -3.29 0.23 -10.60
C THR A 50 -2.36 1.38 -10.95
N ILE A 51 -1.61 1.88 -9.97
CA ILE A 51 -0.59 2.87 -10.22
C ILE A 51 0.57 2.12 -10.85
N ASN A 52 0.67 2.20 -12.17
CA ASN A 52 1.87 1.79 -12.88
C ASN A 52 2.98 2.78 -12.52
N LEU A 53 3.87 2.38 -11.62
CA LEU A 53 5.12 3.06 -11.33
C LEU A 53 6.04 2.88 -12.55
N THR A 54 5.76 3.64 -13.62
CA THR A 54 6.59 3.64 -14.82
C THR A 54 7.95 4.21 -14.48
N GLY A 55 8.99 3.39 -14.60
CA GLY A 55 10.39 3.78 -14.45
C GLY A 55 11.13 3.23 -13.22
N ILE A 56 10.45 2.55 -12.29
CA ILE A 56 11.10 1.82 -11.20
C ILE A 56 11.02 0.32 -11.49
N GLU A 57 12.18 -0.27 -11.80
CA GLU A 57 12.26 -1.71 -11.96
C GLU A 57 12.24 -2.38 -10.59
N MET A 58 11.14 -3.06 -10.30
CA MET A 58 10.97 -3.79 -9.05
C MET A 58 11.43 -5.23 -9.23
N PRO A 59 12.18 -5.79 -8.27
CA PRO A 59 12.56 -7.19 -8.32
C PRO A 59 11.34 -8.10 -8.47
N SER A 60 11.45 -9.12 -9.33
CA SER A 60 10.40 -10.13 -9.48
C SER A 60 10.15 -10.85 -8.15
N ALA A 61 8.89 -11.15 -7.86
CA ALA A 61 8.54 -11.88 -6.66
C ALA A 61 9.09 -13.31 -6.75
N PRO A 62 9.90 -13.76 -5.79
CA PRO A 62 10.31 -15.17 -5.72
C PRO A 62 9.08 -16.04 -5.39
N GLY A 63 9.13 -17.33 -5.76
CA GLY A 63 8.03 -18.28 -5.51
C GLY A 63 7.79 -18.67 -4.05
N ILE A 64 8.18 -17.80 -3.11
CA ILE A 64 8.01 -17.96 -1.65
C ILE A 64 7.03 -16.94 -1.09
N ALA A 65 6.55 -17.17 0.13
CA ALA A 65 5.59 -16.26 0.77
C ALA A 65 6.17 -14.84 0.93
N LYS A 66 5.35 -13.83 0.66
CA LYS A 66 5.69 -12.39 0.64
C LYS A 66 6.47 -11.95 1.89
N ARG A 67 6.11 -12.45 3.06
CA ARG A 67 6.77 -12.15 4.35
C ARG A 67 8.27 -12.48 4.42
N TYR A 68 8.80 -13.30 3.52
CA TYR A 68 10.21 -13.69 3.52
C TYR A 68 11.10 -12.82 2.65
N TYR A 69 10.53 -12.05 1.73
CA TYR A 69 11.30 -11.20 0.81
C TYR A 69 10.86 -9.74 0.80
N TYR A 70 9.74 -9.43 1.42
CA TYR A 70 9.16 -8.10 1.47
C TYR A 70 9.43 -7.45 2.82
N PHE A 71 10.30 -6.46 2.84
CA PHE A 71 10.64 -5.70 4.04
C PHE A 71 9.97 -4.34 3.94
N ASN A 72 8.96 -4.13 4.76
CA ASN A 72 8.21 -2.90 4.80
C ASN A 72 8.25 -2.24 6.18
N ARG A 73 7.83 -0.99 6.22
CA ARG A 73 7.41 -0.28 7.43
C ARG A 73 6.16 0.48 7.05
N SER A 74 5.02 -0.13 7.35
CA SER A 74 3.71 0.38 6.95
C SER A 74 2.94 0.89 8.16
N ASN A 75 2.29 2.03 8.00
CA ASN A 75 1.36 2.59 8.98
C ASN A 75 0.13 3.10 8.25
N SER A 76 -1.05 2.74 8.72
CA SER A 76 -2.32 3.25 8.22
C SER A 76 -3.18 3.80 9.35
N LEU A 77 -3.91 4.86 9.05
CA LEU A 77 -4.89 5.46 9.93
C LEU A 77 -6.18 5.66 9.15
N THR A 78 -7.29 5.20 9.69
CA THR A 78 -8.62 5.46 9.14
C THR A 78 -9.52 6.06 10.19
N PHE A 79 -10.39 6.96 9.75
CA PHE A 79 -11.31 7.69 10.58
C PHE A 79 -12.64 7.77 9.87
N ASN A 80 -13.68 7.24 10.49
CA ASN A 80 -15.04 7.28 9.98
C ASN A 80 -15.93 7.92 11.02
N ASN A 81 -16.73 8.90 10.61
CA ASN A 81 -17.69 9.53 11.49
C ASN A 81 -19.02 9.77 10.77
N ILE A 82 -20.10 9.51 11.46
CA ILE A 82 -21.45 9.82 10.99
C ILE A 82 -22.11 10.73 12.02
N TYR A 83 -22.47 11.92 11.60
CA TYR A 83 -23.22 12.90 12.39
C TYR A 83 -24.67 12.98 11.90
N ARG A 84 -25.61 12.84 12.81
CA ARG A 84 -27.01 13.18 12.57
C ARG A 84 -27.20 14.66 12.84
N LEU A 85 -27.33 15.45 11.76
CA LEU A 85 -27.54 16.90 11.84
C LEU A 85 -29.02 17.29 12.10
N GLY A 86 -29.94 16.36 11.81
CA GLY A 86 -31.36 16.57 11.98
C GLY A 86 -32.16 15.27 11.93
N LYS A 87 -33.49 15.36 11.83
CA LYS A 87 -34.34 14.18 11.77
C LYS A 87 -33.99 13.29 10.55
N ASP A 88 -33.74 13.93 9.40
CA ASP A 88 -33.61 13.27 8.12
C ASP A 88 -32.27 13.59 7.44
N VAL A 89 -31.28 14.21 8.15
CA VAL A 89 -30.03 14.68 7.59
C VAL A 89 -28.86 14.06 8.34
N ASN A 90 -27.97 13.39 7.60
CA ASN A 90 -26.74 12.82 8.10
C ASN A 90 -25.54 13.39 7.33
N LEU A 91 -24.45 13.63 8.05
CA LEU A 91 -23.14 13.95 7.50
C LEU A 91 -22.21 12.78 7.77
N GLY A 92 -21.71 12.16 6.71
CA GLY A 92 -20.64 11.16 6.75
C GLY A 92 -19.29 11.81 6.50
N ILE A 93 -18.29 11.41 7.26
CA ILE A 93 -16.90 11.83 7.10
C ILE A 93 -16.05 10.57 7.11
N ASN A 94 -15.34 10.28 6.01
CA ASN A 94 -14.40 9.20 5.91
C ASN A 94 -13.03 9.78 5.57
N LEU A 95 -12.03 9.48 6.37
CA LEU A 95 -10.66 9.89 6.14
C LEU A 95 -9.75 8.68 6.28
N GLY A 96 -8.74 8.59 5.44
CA GLY A 96 -7.75 7.54 5.56
C GLY A 96 -6.39 7.98 5.04
N GLY A 97 -5.36 7.37 5.59
CA GLY A 97 -3.99 7.61 5.18
C GLY A 97 -3.11 6.39 5.39
N LEU A 98 -2.14 6.23 4.51
CA LEU A 98 -1.12 5.19 4.53
C LEU A 98 0.24 5.82 4.28
N SER A 99 1.22 5.45 5.11
CA SER A 99 2.63 5.66 4.82
C SER A 99 3.33 4.30 4.82
N ASP A 100 3.92 3.94 3.69
CA ASP A 100 4.60 2.67 3.49
C ASP A 100 6.00 2.89 2.95
N ARG A 101 6.98 2.24 3.57
CA ARG A 101 8.36 2.16 3.09
C ARG A 101 8.68 0.73 2.79
N ASP A 102 8.98 0.46 1.54
CA ASP A 102 9.28 -0.87 1.00
C ASP A 102 10.74 -0.95 0.56
N ARG A 103 11.40 -2.05 0.88
CA ARG A 103 12.74 -2.36 0.41
C ARG A 103 12.78 -3.79 -0.12
N ARG A 104 13.23 -3.93 -1.36
CA ARG A 104 13.38 -5.23 -2.03
C ARG A 104 14.80 -5.38 -2.57
N ASN A 105 15.38 -6.54 -2.32
CA ASN A 105 16.66 -6.93 -2.89
C ASN A 105 16.45 -8.28 -3.60
N ASN A 106 16.99 -8.39 -4.80
CA ASN A 106 17.02 -9.63 -5.56
C ASN A 106 18.41 -9.86 -6.13
N GLN A 107 18.77 -11.12 -6.26
CA GLN A 107 19.96 -11.54 -6.99
C GLN A 107 19.54 -12.68 -7.91
N SER A 108 19.82 -12.52 -9.20
CA SER A 108 19.58 -13.53 -10.21
C SER A 108 20.91 -13.99 -10.85
N PHE A 109 20.94 -15.26 -11.22
CA PHE A 109 22.08 -15.87 -11.92
C PHE A 109 21.58 -16.31 -13.29
N ILE A 110 22.21 -15.77 -14.34
CA ILE A 110 21.89 -16.08 -15.72
C ILE A 110 23.10 -16.80 -16.33
N HIS A 111 22.87 -18.01 -16.80
CA HIS A 111 23.90 -18.78 -17.51
C HIS A 111 23.49 -18.95 -18.97
N ASN A 112 24.29 -18.41 -19.86
CA ASN A 112 24.06 -18.50 -21.29
C ASN A 112 25.20 -19.36 -21.92
N LEU A 113 24.83 -20.41 -22.66
CA LEU A 113 25.74 -21.16 -23.49
C LEU A 113 25.97 -20.36 -24.78
N LEU A 114 27.24 -20.08 -25.08
CA LEU A 114 27.63 -19.40 -26.30
C LEU A 114 27.87 -20.41 -27.44
N PRO A 115 27.82 -19.97 -28.73
CA PRO A 115 27.98 -20.85 -29.88
C PRO A 115 29.33 -21.53 -29.96
N ASP A 116 30.35 -21.00 -29.30
CA ASP A 116 31.70 -21.55 -29.20
C ASP A 116 31.88 -22.63 -28.11
N GLY A 117 30.78 -22.96 -27.39
CA GLY A 117 30.78 -23.93 -26.31
C GLY A 117 31.16 -23.37 -24.94
N THR A 118 31.51 -22.09 -24.85
CA THR A 118 31.79 -21.45 -23.56
C THR A 118 30.52 -21.02 -22.84
N TYR A 119 30.59 -20.83 -21.52
CA TYR A 119 29.47 -20.32 -20.72
C TYR A 119 29.71 -18.87 -20.31
N ARG A 120 28.72 -18.01 -20.54
CA ARG A 120 28.67 -16.69 -19.96
C ARG A 120 27.78 -16.71 -18.73
N SER A 121 28.33 -16.38 -17.57
CA SER A 121 27.61 -16.21 -16.33
C SER A 121 27.44 -14.74 -16.05
N ILE A 122 26.19 -14.31 -15.79
CA ILE A 122 25.85 -12.97 -15.41
C ILE A 122 25.17 -13.05 -14.04
N VAL A 123 25.67 -12.27 -13.09
CA VAL A 123 25.03 -12.05 -11.79
C VAL A 123 24.38 -10.67 -11.83
N GLU A 124 23.09 -10.64 -11.73
CA GLU A 124 22.31 -9.41 -11.63
C GLU A 124 21.86 -9.20 -10.20
N ARG A 125 22.13 -8.02 -9.64
CA ARG A 125 21.66 -7.60 -8.32
C ARG A 125 20.79 -6.38 -8.48
N ILE A 126 19.53 -6.50 -8.04
CA ILE A 126 18.56 -5.39 -8.05
C ILE A 126 18.23 -5.04 -6.60
N SER A 127 18.43 -3.77 -6.24
CA SER A 127 18.01 -3.20 -4.96
C SER A 127 17.05 -2.04 -5.23
N ALA A 128 15.82 -2.18 -4.76
CA ALA A 128 14.79 -1.17 -4.90
C ALA A 128 14.31 -0.70 -3.52
N LYS A 129 14.10 0.61 -3.39
CA LYS A 129 13.45 1.24 -2.24
C LYS A 129 12.30 2.07 -2.75
N LEU A 130 11.15 1.94 -2.10
CA LEU A 130 9.95 2.67 -2.44
C LEU A 130 9.35 3.29 -1.18
N HIS A 131 8.99 4.54 -1.25
CA HIS A 131 8.20 5.24 -0.23
C HIS A 131 6.88 5.65 -0.86
N LYS A 132 5.78 5.23 -0.25
CA LYS A 132 4.42 5.54 -0.67
C LYS A 132 3.71 6.33 0.42
N GLU A 133 3.02 7.37 0.03
CA GLU A 133 2.09 8.09 0.86
C GLU A 133 0.76 8.18 0.12
N ILE A 134 -0.29 7.70 0.75
CA ILE A 134 -1.64 7.70 0.21
C ILE A 134 -2.56 8.34 1.24
N GLY A 135 -3.42 9.23 0.80
CA GLY A 135 -4.45 9.83 1.63
C GLY A 135 -5.76 9.93 0.86
N TYR A 136 -6.87 9.75 1.53
CA TYR A 136 -8.18 10.01 0.96
C TYR A 136 -9.08 10.68 1.99
N GLY A 137 -10.04 11.43 1.49
CA GLY A 137 -11.10 12.02 2.29
C GLY A 137 -12.41 12.00 1.52
N ASP A 138 -13.49 11.60 2.18
CA ASP A 138 -14.83 11.62 1.64
C ASP A 138 -15.79 12.27 2.64
N LEU A 139 -16.55 13.26 2.16
CA LEU A 139 -17.61 13.94 2.88
C LEU A 139 -18.91 13.66 2.15
N ALA A 140 -19.90 13.09 2.84
CA ALA A 140 -21.19 12.79 2.26
C ALA A 140 -22.31 13.42 3.10
N LEU A 141 -23.09 14.32 2.53
CA LEU A 141 -24.31 14.86 3.10
C LEU A 141 -25.50 14.11 2.52
N VAL A 142 -26.25 13.43 3.37
CA VAL A 142 -27.42 12.65 2.95
C VAL A 142 -28.65 13.20 3.66
N LYS A 143 -29.63 13.67 2.87
CA LYS A 143 -30.99 13.95 3.33
C LYS A 143 -31.92 12.85 2.84
N ASN A 144 -32.55 12.15 3.76
CA ASN A 144 -33.48 11.07 3.45
C ASN A 144 -34.78 11.27 4.23
N SER A 145 -35.80 11.78 3.55
CA SER A 145 -37.15 12.02 4.11
C SER A 145 -38.20 11.29 3.27
N ASP A 146 -39.40 11.16 3.79
CA ASP A 146 -40.51 10.49 3.09
C ASP A 146 -40.84 11.07 1.71
N LYS A 147 -40.43 12.32 1.45
CA LYS A 147 -40.71 13.04 0.20
C LYS A 147 -39.49 13.27 -0.68
N GLN A 148 -38.29 13.12 -0.15
CA GLN A 148 -37.10 13.55 -0.86
C GLN A 148 -35.87 12.79 -0.38
N TYR A 149 -35.08 12.31 -1.36
CA TYR A 149 -33.72 11.81 -1.14
C TYR A 149 -32.72 12.71 -1.89
N VAL A 150 -31.74 13.22 -1.16
CA VAL A 150 -30.61 13.99 -1.75
C VAL A 150 -29.31 13.45 -1.13
N LYS A 151 -28.34 13.15 -1.98
CA LYS A 151 -26.98 12.82 -1.56
C LYS A 151 -26.01 13.72 -2.30
N GLU A 152 -25.19 14.43 -1.56
CA GLU A 152 -24.06 15.20 -2.07
C GLU A 152 -22.78 14.63 -1.46
N SER A 153 -21.73 14.47 -2.26
CA SER A 153 -20.44 13.98 -1.79
C SER A 153 -19.30 14.78 -2.38
N LEU A 154 -18.26 14.95 -1.57
CA LEU A 154 -16.99 15.53 -1.95
C LEU A 154 -15.89 14.54 -1.59
N THR A 155 -15.14 14.09 -2.59
CA THR A 155 -14.04 13.15 -2.42
C THR A 155 -12.72 13.83 -2.73
N PHE A 156 -11.72 13.54 -1.93
CA PHE A 156 -10.35 13.99 -2.08
C PHE A 156 -9.40 12.80 -2.04
N ASP A 157 -8.50 12.72 -3.01
CA ASP A 157 -7.46 11.70 -3.09
C ASP A 157 -6.08 12.35 -3.20
N TYR A 158 -5.13 11.80 -2.46
CA TYR A 158 -3.72 12.16 -2.52
C TYR A 158 -2.88 10.90 -2.65
N SER A 159 -1.88 10.92 -3.53
CA SER A 159 -0.89 9.87 -3.62
C SER A 159 0.48 10.43 -4.00
N SER A 160 1.50 9.99 -3.29
CA SER A 160 2.90 10.31 -3.56
C SER A 160 3.73 9.04 -3.53
N PHE A 161 4.57 8.88 -4.55
CA PHE A 161 5.45 7.72 -4.71
C PHE A 161 6.85 8.22 -5.02
N VAL A 162 7.79 7.89 -4.15
CA VAL A 162 9.21 8.18 -4.33
C VAL A 162 9.98 6.88 -4.26
N GLY A 163 10.74 6.57 -5.32
CA GLY A 163 11.48 5.33 -5.37
C GLY A 163 12.87 5.50 -5.98
N THR A 164 13.77 4.62 -5.57
CA THR A 164 15.11 4.48 -6.15
C THR A 164 15.38 3.01 -6.40
N ASN A 165 16.02 2.72 -7.52
CA ASN A 165 16.55 1.39 -7.78
C ASN A 165 18.03 1.47 -8.12
N ARG A 166 18.74 0.40 -7.84
CA ARG A 166 20.14 0.18 -8.22
C ARG A 166 20.24 -1.21 -8.84
N ILE A 167 20.73 -1.27 -10.07
CA ILE A 167 20.94 -2.50 -10.81
C ILE A 167 22.44 -2.64 -11.01
N GLU A 168 22.99 -3.74 -10.58
CA GLU A 168 24.41 -4.10 -10.75
C GLU A 168 24.48 -5.40 -11.53
N ASN A 169 25.18 -5.37 -12.67
CA ASN A 169 25.42 -6.53 -13.52
C ASN A 169 26.91 -6.87 -13.51
N GLU A 170 27.25 -8.08 -13.10
CA GLU A 170 28.60 -8.61 -13.09
C GLU A 170 28.63 -9.83 -13.99
N GLY A 171 29.41 -9.78 -15.06
CA GLY A 171 29.50 -10.86 -16.05
C GLY A 171 30.89 -11.44 -16.16
N ASN A 172 31.01 -12.79 -16.12
CA ASN A 172 32.23 -13.52 -16.35
C ASN A 172 32.06 -14.55 -17.50
N ILE A 173 33.07 -14.72 -18.33
CA ILE A 173 33.13 -15.80 -19.31
C ILE A 173 33.95 -16.92 -18.69
N LEU A 174 33.32 -18.08 -18.51
CA LEU A 174 34.00 -19.30 -18.03
C LEU A 174 34.36 -20.15 -19.24
N GLN A 175 35.65 -20.40 -19.42
CA GLN A 175 36.13 -21.42 -20.37
C GLN A 175 35.89 -22.79 -19.76
N SER A 176 35.28 -23.69 -20.53
CA SER A 176 35.08 -25.10 -20.19
C SER A 176 36.37 -25.88 -20.15
#